data_ec951c3a76eab3bbdce81c40d753099e
#
_entry.id   ec951c3a76eab3bbdce81c40d753099e
#
_cell.length_a   1.000
_cell.length_b   1.000
_cell.length_c   1.000
_cell.angle_alpha   90.00
_cell.angle_beta   90.00
_cell.angle_gamma   90.00
#
_symmetry.space_group_name_H-M   'P 1'
#
loop_
_entity.id
_entity.type
_entity.pdbx_description
1 polymer ?
#
loop_
_entity_poly.entity_id
_entity_poly.type
_entity_poly.pdbx_seq_one_letter_code
_entity_poly.pdbx_strand_id
1 'polypeptide(L)'
;MSALDNPKALFQITCSTNSEPYALQNIGDMMSPEFSENCIIIVAPGMPIHNKAYVIIDFNDELYFRQYINENNNQLMRCLNSSYADINLTDDFEVRGCITQQKQRKQKSLHYYLLEKESGEMKFSSEGKEKEIAT
;
A
#
# COMPACT_ATOMS: atom_id res chain seq x y z
N MET A 1 1.53 -21.33 12.11
CA MET A 1 1.72 -20.67 11.77
C MET A 1 1.64 -20.30 11.69
N SER A 2 1.23 -20.45 11.37
CA SER A 2 1.25 -19.84 10.91
C SER A 2 1.09 -19.66 10.53
N ALA A 3 0.66 -19.84 10.02
CA ALA A 3 0.67 -19.41 9.31
C ALA A 3 0.31 -19.50 8.94
N LEU A 4 0.04 -19.74 8.78
CA LEU A 4 -0.03 -19.52 8.29
C LEU A 4 -0.38 -19.43 8.36
N ASP A 5 -0.61 -19.69 8.55
CA ASP A 5 -0.65 -19.21 8.52
C ASP A 5 -0.94 -18.85 8.33
N ASN A 6 -1.24 -18.95 7.84
CA ASN A 6 -1.17 -18.27 7.33
C ASN A 6 -1.36 -18.06 6.79
N PRO A 7 -1.57 -18.33 6.41
CA PRO A 7 -1.34 -17.93 5.71
C PRO A 7 -1.01 -17.39 5.44
N LYS A 8 -0.87 -17.33 5.12
CA LYS A 8 -0.18 -16.72 4.91
C LYS A 8 0.59 -16.74 4.96
N ALA A 9 0.19 -17.21 5.12
CA ALA A 9 1.12 -17.12 5.15
C ALA A 9 1.62 -17.64 4.96
N LEU A 10 1.54 -18.06 4.63
CA LEU A 10 2.16 -18.15 4.31
C LEU A 10 2.52 -18.10 3.73
N PHE A 11 2.73 -17.95 3.22
CA PHE A 11 3.36 -17.55 2.59
C PHE A 11 4.23 -17.46 2.53
N GLN A 12 4.53 -17.44 2.43
CA GLN A 12 5.52 -17.21 2.34
C GLN A 12 6.32 -17.50 2.53
N ILE A 13 6.47 -17.95 2.26
CA ILE A 13 7.30 -18.24 2.42
C ILE A 13 8.25 -18.19 2.10
N THR A 14 8.73 -18.25 1.66
CA THR A 14 9.63 -18.30 1.21
C THR A 14 10.18 -17.52 1.01
N CYS A 15 10.70 -17.21 0.95
CA CYS A 15 11.29 -16.56 0.80
C CYS A 15 11.61 -15.84 0.46
N SER A 16 11.65 -15.80 0.65
CA SER A 16 12.42 -15.30 0.32
C SER A 16 12.49 -14.04 0.02
N THR A 17 13.12 -13.55 0.10
CA THR A 17 13.51 -12.45 -0.53
C THR A 17 12.64 -12.12 -1.61
N ASN A 18 11.68 -12.83 -1.74
CA ASN A 18 10.89 -12.63 -2.84
C ASN A 18 10.12 -11.39 -2.73
N SER A 19 10.35 -10.49 -3.60
CA SER A 19 9.70 -9.23 -3.61
C SER A 19 8.68 -9.13 -4.69
N GLU A 20 8.08 -10.21 -5.08
CA GLU A 20 7.10 -10.15 -6.13
C GLU A 20 5.83 -9.47 -5.66
N PRO A 21 5.29 -8.58 -6.47
CA PRO A 21 4.02 -7.94 -6.11
C PRO A 21 2.88 -8.96 -6.03
N TYR A 22 1.90 -8.64 -5.21
CA TYR A 22 0.73 -9.49 -5.06
C TYR A 22 -0.52 -8.63 -4.94
N ALA A 23 -1.67 -9.24 -5.12
CA ALA A 23 -2.95 -8.53 -5.13
C ALA A 23 -3.74 -8.81 -3.88
N LEU A 24 -4.38 -7.77 -3.36
CA LEU A 24 -5.33 -7.89 -2.26
C LEU A 24 -6.59 -7.14 -2.64
N GLN A 25 -7.69 -7.50 -2.03
CA GLN A 25 -8.93 -6.78 -2.21
C GLN A 25 -9.13 -5.81 -1.05
N ASN A 26 -9.46 -4.57 -1.36
CA ASN A 26 -9.74 -3.57 -0.34
C ASN A 26 -11.16 -3.79 0.19
N ILE A 27 -11.26 -4.11 1.47
CA ILE A 27 -12.56 -4.33 2.10
C ILE A 27 -12.85 -3.12 2.99
N GLY A 28 -14.02 -2.57 2.84
CA GLY A 28 -14.46 -1.44 3.66
C GLY A 28 -14.19 -0.10 3.00
N ASP A 29 -14.55 0.97 3.68
CA ASP A 29 -14.48 2.31 3.12
C ASP A 29 -13.45 3.20 3.79
N MET A 30 -12.55 2.63 4.56
CA MET A 30 -11.60 3.41 5.33
C MET A 30 -10.64 4.21 4.46
N MET A 31 -10.39 3.73 3.24
CA MET A 31 -9.48 4.41 2.33
C MET A 31 -10.20 5.12 1.20
N SER A 32 -11.51 5.34 1.36
CA SER A 32 -12.26 6.16 0.40
C SER A 32 -11.92 7.62 0.64
N PRO A 33 -11.98 8.47 -0.35
CA PRO A 33 -12.48 8.20 -1.69
C PRO A 33 -11.43 7.69 -2.67
N GLU A 34 -10.15 7.76 -2.33
CA GLU A 34 -9.12 7.38 -3.29
C GLU A 34 -9.25 5.91 -3.69
N PHE A 35 -9.50 5.04 -2.70
CA PHE A 35 -9.64 3.60 -2.96
C PHE A 35 -11.07 3.20 -2.71
N SER A 36 -11.75 2.75 -3.75
CA SER A 36 -13.14 2.35 -3.61
C SER A 36 -13.23 1.01 -2.90
N GLU A 37 -14.38 0.77 -2.31
CA GLU A 37 -14.62 -0.52 -1.68
C GLU A 37 -14.53 -1.62 -2.73
N ASN A 38 -13.93 -2.72 -2.36
CA ASN A 38 -13.80 -3.92 -3.19
C ASN A 38 -12.84 -3.76 -4.37
N CYS A 39 -12.13 -2.66 -4.48
CA CYS A 39 -11.11 -2.56 -5.53
C CYS A 39 -9.96 -3.50 -5.21
N ILE A 40 -9.20 -3.83 -6.23
CA ILE A 40 -8.00 -4.65 -6.08
C ILE A 40 -6.81 -3.71 -5.95
N ILE A 41 -5.97 -3.96 -4.97
CA ILE A 41 -4.74 -3.19 -4.80
C ILE A 41 -3.57 -4.12 -5.06
N ILE A 42 -2.52 -3.57 -5.67
CA ILE A 42 -1.30 -4.31 -5.94
C ILE A 42 -0.26 -3.85 -4.94
N VAL A 43 0.27 -4.79 -4.18
CA VAL A 43 1.23 -4.53 -3.12
C VAL A 43 2.60 -4.96 -3.58
N ALA A 44 3.57 -4.07 -3.51
CA ALA A 44 4.95 -4.38 -3.88
C ALA A 44 5.82 -4.35 -2.64
N PRO A 45 6.30 -5.50 -2.17
CA PRO A 45 7.24 -5.53 -1.06
C PRO A 45 8.56 -4.90 -1.48
N GLY A 46 9.26 -4.33 -0.51
CA GLY A 46 10.61 -3.82 -0.78
C GLY A 46 10.69 -2.47 -1.43
N MET A 47 9.57 -1.83 -1.69
CA MET A 47 9.60 -0.49 -2.24
C MET A 47 9.99 0.52 -1.16
N PRO A 48 10.70 1.59 -1.54
CA PRO A 48 10.97 2.65 -0.57
C PRO A 48 9.67 3.27 -0.07
N ILE A 49 9.64 3.59 1.20
CA ILE A 49 8.45 4.14 1.82
C ILE A 49 8.54 5.65 1.79
N HIS A 50 7.63 6.28 1.07
CA HIS A 50 7.56 7.72 0.99
C HIS A 50 6.51 8.22 1.98
N ASN A 51 6.67 9.46 2.43
CA ASN A 51 5.61 10.09 3.21
C ASN A 51 4.36 10.15 2.36
N LYS A 52 3.22 9.79 2.93
CA LYS A 52 1.91 9.73 2.27
C LYS A 52 1.74 8.53 1.35
N ALA A 53 2.69 7.60 1.35
CA ALA A 53 2.53 6.38 0.57
C ALA A 53 1.44 5.52 1.17
N TYR A 54 0.78 4.76 0.32
CA TYR A 54 -0.23 3.80 0.78
C TYR A 54 0.48 2.48 1.01
N VAL A 55 0.25 1.88 2.15
CA VAL A 55 1.07 0.75 2.60
C VAL A 55 0.21 -0.29 3.29
N ILE A 56 0.78 -1.49 3.38
CA ILE A 56 0.27 -2.53 4.26
C ILE A 56 1.19 -2.53 5.47
N ILE A 57 0.65 -2.28 6.63
CA ILE A 57 1.40 -2.17 7.88
C ILE A 57 1.00 -3.29 8.82
N ASP A 58 2.00 -3.95 9.39
CA ASP A 58 1.82 -4.92 10.46
C ASP A 58 2.07 -4.18 11.76
N PHE A 59 1.04 -3.99 12.56
CA PHE A 59 1.12 -3.22 13.79
C PHE A 59 0.25 -3.90 14.85
N ASN A 60 0.84 -4.22 15.99
CA ASN A 60 0.13 -4.89 17.09
C ASN A 60 -0.57 -6.17 16.62
N ASP A 61 0.15 -6.94 15.81
CA ASP A 61 -0.32 -8.25 15.32
C ASP A 61 -1.51 -8.18 14.38
N GLU A 62 -1.77 -7.02 13.81
CA GLU A 62 -2.82 -6.86 12.80
C GLU A 62 -2.26 -6.20 11.57
N LEU A 63 -2.83 -6.54 10.43
CA LEU A 63 -2.45 -5.92 9.17
C LEU A 63 -3.45 -4.83 8.82
N TYR A 64 -2.92 -3.68 8.41
CA TYR A 64 -3.73 -2.53 8.05
C TYR A 64 -3.34 -2.05 6.67
N PHE A 65 -4.32 -1.65 5.88
CA PHE A 65 -4.10 -0.92 4.64
C PHE A 65 -4.38 0.54 4.95
N ARG A 66 -3.34 1.36 5.00
CA ARG A 66 -3.47 2.76 5.43
C ARG A 66 -2.48 3.62 4.67
N GLN A 67 -2.60 4.92 4.84
CA GLN A 67 -1.61 5.86 4.35
C GLN A 67 -0.58 6.10 5.45
N TYR A 68 0.68 5.99 5.08
CA TYR A 68 1.79 6.20 6.02
C TYR A 68 2.10 7.70 6.06
N ILE A 69 2.12 8.27 7.24
CA ILE A 69 2.42 9.69 7.43
C ILE A 69 3.61 9.81 8.38
N ASN A 70 4.58 10.60 7.98
CA ASN A 70 5.72 10.89 8.83
C ASN A 70 5.91 12.41 8.84
N GLU A 71 5.50 13.05 9.93
CA GLU A 71 5.58 14.50 10.07
C GLU A 71 6.28 14.82 11.36
N ASN A 72 7.31 15.65 11.30
CA ASN A 72 8.06 16.09 12.48
C ASN A 72 8.54 14.91 13.32
N ASN A 73 9.00 13.87 12.65
CA ASN A 73 9.48 12.64 13.29
C ASN A 73 8.39 11.85 14.00
N ASN A 74 7.14 12.22 13.82
CA ASN A 74 6.02 11.44 14.32
C ASN A 74 5.48 10.59 13.18
N GLN A 75 5.38 9.30 13.42
CA GLN A 75 4.88 8.38 12.43
C GLN A 75 3.48 7.95 12.81
N LEU A 76 2.58 7.96 11.84
CA LEU A 76 1.23 7.50 12.08
C LEU A 76 0.68 6.86 10.82
N MET A 77 -0.40 6.13 10.97
CA MET A 77 -1.12 5.61 9.82
C MET A 77 -2.50 6.23 9.81
N ARG A 78 -2.94 6.59 8.61
CA ARG A 78 -4.14 7.41 8.43
C ARG A 78 -5.10 6.73 7.50
N CYS A 79 -6.38 6.76 7.88
CA CYS A 79 -7.44 6.42 6.96
C CYS A 79 -7.75 7.66 6.13
N LEU A 80 -7.95 7.49 4.83
CA LEU A 80 -8.30 8.63 4.00
C LEU A 80 -9.71 9.13 4.30
N ASN A 81 -10.57 8.23 4.74
CA ASN A 81 -11.90 8.59 5.15
C ASN A 81 -11.81 9.25 6.52
N SER A 82 -12.18 10.52 6.58
CA SER A 82 -12.01 11.30 7.80
C SER A 82 -12.92 10.86 8.94
N SER A 83 -13.84 9.95 8.70
CA SER A 83 -14.64 9.38 9.78
C SER A 83 -13.84 8.48 10.70
N TYR A 84 -12.62 8.13 10.32
CA TYR A 84 -11.78 7.23 11.11
C TYR A 84 -10.56 8.01 11.59
N ALA A 85 -10.15 7.75 12.82
CA ALA A 85 -9.06 8.51 13.43
C ALA A 85 -7.71 7.96 13.00
N ASP A 86 -6.70 8.83 13.04
CA ASP A 86 -5.31 8.42 12.81
C ASP A 86 -4.85 7.52 13.97
N ILE A 87 -3.93 6.64 13.68
CA ILE A 87 -3.33 5.79 14.71
C ILE A 87 -1.84 6.05 14.73
N ASN A 88 -1.32 6.43 15.89
CA ASN A 88 0.11 6.67 16.05
C ASN A 88 0.87 5.36 16.06
N LEU A 89 1.98 5.33 15.32
CA LEU A 89 2.84 4.15 15.27
C LEU A 89 3.89 4.30 16.34
N THR A 90 3.48 4.10 17.59
CA THR A 90 4.35 4.34 18.74
C THR A 90 5.14 3.11 19.14
N ASP A 91 4.68 1.94 18.70
CA ASP A 91 5.39 0.70 18.98
C ASP A 91 6.02 0.19 17.70
N ASP A 92 6.71 -0.90 17.79
CA ASP A 92 7.32 -1.48 16.61
C ASP A 92 6.26 -1.83 15.58
N PHE A 93 6.56 -1.55 14.36
CA PHE A 93 5.68 -1.90 13.25
C PHE A 93 6.55 -2.28 12.06
N GLU A 94 5.91 -2.93 11.10
CA GLU A 94 6.63 -3.33 9.90
C GLU A 94 5.78 -2.98 8.68
N VAL A 95 6.37 -2.32 7.71
CA VAL A 95 5.68 -2.07 6.45
C VAL A 95 5.94 -3.27 5.57
N ARG A 96 4.86 -3.97 5.23
CA ARG A 96 4.95 -5.20 4.43
C ARG A 96 5.08 -4.90 2.95
N GLY A 97 4.63 -3.75 2.52
CA GLY A 97 4.73 -3.37 1.13
C GLY A 97 3.99 -2.09 0.87
N CYS A 98 4.23 -1.52 -0.31
CA CYS A 98 3.58 -0.29 -0.74
C CYS A 98 2.60 -0.60 -1.86
N ILE A 99 1.51 0.14 -1.89
CA ILE A 99 0.50 -0.03 -2.92
C ILE A 99 0.97 0.70 -4.17
N THR A 100 1.12 -0.04 -5.25
CA THR A 100 1.58 0.56 -6.51
C THR A 100 0.47 0.80 -7.50
N GLN A 101 -0.65 0.09 -7.37
CA GLN A 101 -1.77 0.24 -8.28
C GLN A 101 -3.07 -0.06 -7.58
N GLN A 102 -4.16 0.52 -8.08
CA GLN A 102 -5.47 0.01 -7.75
C GLN A 102 -6.22 -0.27 -9.05
N LYS A 103 -7.04 -1.30 -9.03
CA LYS A 103 -7.84 -1.66 -10.19
C LYS A 103 -9.27 -1.80 -9.76
N GLN A 104 -10.15 -1.08 -10.46
CA GLN A 104 -11.58 -1.16 -10.25
C GLN A 104 -12.19 -1.84 -11.46
N ARG A 105 -13.31 -2.48 -11.23
CA ARG A 105 -13.99 -3.19 -12.28
C ARG A 105 -14.33 -2.25 -13.43
N LYS A 106 -13.97 -2.64 -14.64
CA LYS A 106 -14.30 -1.91 -15.87
C LYS A 106 -13.71 -0.52 -15.94
N GLN A 107 -12.65 -0.27 -15.19
CA GLN A 107 -11.98 1.02 -15.24
C GLN A 107 -10.50 0.79 -15.44
N LYS A 108 -9.81 1.82 -15.89
CA LYS A 108 -8.37 1.74 -16.05
C LYS A 108 -7.72 1.71 -14.68
N SER A 109 -6.59 1.03 -14.59
CA SER A 109 -5.84 0.99 -13.36
C SER A 109 -5.26 2.34 -13.04
N LEU A 110 -5.20 2.67 -11.76
CA LEU A 110 -4.53 3.87 -11.28
C LEU A 110 -3.21 3.46 -10.66
N HIS A 111 -2.18 4.24 -10.94
CA HIS A 111 -0.82 3.93 -10.52
C HIS A 111 -0.32 5.00 -9.56
N TYR A 112 0.42 4.58 -8.56
CA TYR A 112 0.97 5.47 -7.55
C TYR A 112 2.47 5.61 -7.67
N TYR A 113 3.12 4.77 -8.49
CA TYR A 113 4.52 4.88 -8.81
C TYR A 113 4.64 4.83 -10.33
N LEU A 114 5.19 5.88 -10.90
CA LEU A 114 5.30 6.00 -12.34
C LEU A 114 6.76 6.18 -12.71
N LEU A 115 7.17 5.48 -13.74
CA LEU A 115 8.54 5.58 -14.23
C LEU A 115 8.66 6.84 -15.06
N GLU A 116 9.59 7.70 -14.67
CA GLU A 116 9.86 8.90 -15.43
C GLU A 116 10.87 8.55 -16.51
N LYS A 117 10.49 8.79 -17.76
CA LYS A 117 11.33 8.33 -18.85
C LYS A 117 12.67 9.00 -18.93
N GLU A 118 12.69 10.28 -18.68
CA GLU A 118 13.93 11.01 -18.85
C GLU A 118 14.98 10.64 -17.84
N SER A 119 14.59 10.47 -16.61
CA SER A 119 15.55 10.16 -15.55
C SER A 119 15.66 8.69 -15.25
N GLY A 120 14.67 7.90 -15.68
CA GLY A 120 14.62 6.49 -15.32
C GLY A 120 14.22 6.24 -13.88
N GLU A 121 13.74 7.27 -13.18
CA GLU A 121 13.39 7.15 -11.79
C GLU A 121 11.90 6.92 -11.60
N MET A 122 11.56 6.21 -10.53
CA MET A 122 10.18 6.05 -10.15
C MET A 122 9.76 7.24 -9.32
N LYS A 123 8.64 7.83 -9.70
CA LYS A 123 8.07 8.96 -8.98
C LYS A 123 6.83 8.49 -8.25
N PHE A 124 6.74 8.84 -6.98
CA PHE A 124 5.56 8.54 -6.18
C PHE A 124 4.55 9.67 -6.29
N SER A 125 3.26 9.29 -6.36
CA SER A 125 2.17 10.25 -6.29
C SER A 125 1.10 9.69 -5.37
N SER A 126 0.60 10.50 -4.44
CA SER A 126 -0.49 10.05 -3.56
C SER A 126 -1.84 10.08 -4.26
N GLU A 127 -1.90 10.66 -5.47
CA GLU A 127 -3.09 10.58 -6.30
C GLU A 127 -2.83 9.57 -7.40
N GLY A 128 -3.74 8.61 -7.53
CA GLY A 128 -3.59 7.60 -8.57
C GLY A 128 -3.70 8.21 -9.94
N LYS A 129 -2.84 7.76 -10.85
CA LYS A 129 -2.83 8.25 -12.22
C LYS A 129 -2.93 7.09 -13.18
N GLU A 130 -3.65 7.29 -14.26
CA GLU A 130 -3.65 6.32 -15.33
C GLU A 130 -2.26 6.33 -15.93
N LYS A 131 -1.78 5.13 -16.24
CA LYS A 131 -0.46 5.04 -16.79
C LYS A 131 -0.42 5.76 -18.10
N GLU A 132 0.51 6.72 -18.19
CA GLU A 132 0.65 7.41 -19.43
C GLU A 132 1.26 6.50 -20.40
N ILE A 133 0.64 6.35 -21.49
CA ILE A 133 1.25 5.67 -22.54
C ILE A 133 2.14 6.64 -23.12
N ALA A 134 3.25 6.42 -22.88
CA ALA A 134 4.21 7.24 -23.32
C ALA A 134 4.06 7.83 -24.55
N THR A 135 3.98 8.95 -24.55
CA THR A 135 3.98 9.65 -25.79
C THR A 135 5.36 10.15 -26.08
#